data_e16f8413039db615fa5a660be6559d25
#
_entry.id   e16f8413039db615fa5a660be6559d25
#
_cell.length_a   1.000
_cell.length_b   1.000
_cell.length_c   1.000
_cell.angle_alpha   90.00
_cell.angle_beta   90.00
_cell.angle_gamma   90.00
#
_symmetry.space_group_name_H-M   'P 1'
#
loop_
_entity.id
_entity.type
_entity.pdbx_description
1 polymer ?
#
loop_
_entity_poly.entity_id
_entity_poly.type
_entity_poly.pdbx_seq_one_letter_code
_entity_poly.pdbx_strand_id
1 'polypeptide(L)'
;MKIKTTIAATVLAVATATGAAQAETFVRMVSGPSGGSWYPLGAKIMQVLDEKVDGISTSNTSGGGISNVLAVNGGDAEIGWSYAHTSYNGYVGKGKFSKAQPDVRHFATLYPAMFQVAVPKNSSIKTFADMKAANISPGKAKWTGTAFAESILKSYGISFDDIKKNGGTVNHVSYTESVALMKDGHIDVFMAATSMPQASFLELEHSPCIRFIGMSATKLDEIIKANPGYIPGMMPKGVYESLGEDLHTLGIVTNMVVHKDLSDDLVYNMCKVFWANHAAFVEVKGVWKSVKVENALNGAAIPIHPGAKKCYDELGVKG
;
A
#
# COMPACT_ATOMS: atom_id res chain seq x y z
N MET A 1 21.61 61.50 -67.71
CA MET A 1 21.33 61.63 -66.24
C MET A 1 20.80 60.27 -65.79
N LYS A 2 21.63 59.42 -65.12
CA LYS A 2 21.24 58.06 -64.69
C LYS A 2 21.00 58.09 -63.17
N ILE A 3 19.75 57.88 -62.79
CA ILE A 3 19.33 57.79 -61.40
C ILE A 3 19.59 56.32 -60.96
N LYS A 4 20.46 56.13 -59.95
CA LYS A 4 20.66 54.83 -59.32
C LYS A 4 19.79 54.75 -58.10
N THR A 5 18.79 53.87 -58.15
CA THR A 5 17.90 53.55 -57.05
C THR A 5 18.54 52.45 -56.22
N THR A 6 18.91 52.76 -55.00
CA THR A 6 19.47 51.80 -54.00
C THR A 6 18.29 51.25 -53.19
N ILE A 7 17.99 49.96 -53.31
CA ILE A 7 16.99 49.28 -52.53
C ILE A 7 17.71 48.72 -51.25
N ALA A 8 17.38 49.27 -50.11
CA ALA A 8 17.85 48.76 -48.81
C ALA A 8 16.89 47.64 -48.38
N ALA A 9 17.38 46.42 -48.35
CA ALA A 9 16.66 45.25 -47.85
C ALA A 9 16.81 45.14 -46.32
N THR A 10 15.76 45.50 -45.58
CA THR A 10 15.71 45.33 -44.12
C THR A 10 15.33 43.84 -43.83
N VAL A 11 16.30 43.04 -43.39
CA VAL A 11 16.07 41.67 -42.92
C VAL A 11 15.53 41.74 -41.50
N LEU A 12 14.26 41.47 -41.33
CA LEU A 12 13.59 41.36 -40.04
C LEU A 12 13.86 39.94 -39.49
N ALA A 13 14.83 39.81 -38.57
CA ALA A 13 15.09 38.54 -37.87
C ALA A 13 13.99 38.29 -36.83
N VAL A 14 13.00 37.42 -37.20
CA VAL A 14 12.01 36.92 -36.27
C VAL A 14 12.70 35.82 -35.42
N ALA A 15 13.09 36.16 -34.18
CA ALA A 15 13.52 35.19 -33.19
C ALA A 15 12.31 34.37 -32.75
N THR A 16 12.10 33.22 -33.35
CA THR A 16 11.16 32.21 -32.83
C THR A 16 11.73 31.65 -31.53
N ALA A 17 11.25 32.17 -30.41
CA ALA A 17 11.43 31.51 -29.10
C ALA A 17 10.62 30.21 -29.14
N THR A 18 11.23 29.14 -29.58
CA THR A 18 10.71 27.79 -29.39
C THR A 18 10.87 27.49 -27.89
N GLY A 19 9.84 27.83 -27.10
CA GLY A 19 9.68 27.28 -25.77
C GLY A 19 9.68 25.76 -25.96
N ALA A 20 10.72 25.07 -25.49
CA ALA A 20 10.72 23.62 -25.40
C ALA A 20 9.51 23.25 -24.52
N ALA A 21 8.44 22.76 -25.14
CA ALA A 21 7.37 22.11 -24.39
C ALA A 21 8.04 20.94 -23.67
N GLN A 22 8.24 21.10 -22.36
CA GLN A 22 8.78 20.02 -21.53
C GLN A 22 7.72 18.91 -21.58
N ALA A 23 8.11 17.75 -22.10
CA ALA A 23 7.20 16.62 -22.19
C ALA A 23 6.70 16.30 -20.78
N GLU A 24 5.39 16.25 -20.61
CA GLU A 24 4.75 15.92 -19.35
C GLU A 24 5.14 14.48 -18.94
N THR A 25 5.62 14.31 -17.71
CA THR A 25 6.01 13.00 -17.19
C THR A 25 4.77 12.31 -16.62
N PHE A 26 4.42 11.14 -17.16
CA PHE A 26 3.30 10.37 -16.64
C PHE A 26 3.74 9.52 -15.43
N VAL A 27 3.17 9.81 -14.26
CA VAL A 27 3.49 9.16 -12.98
C VAL A 27 2.31 8.26 -12.58
N ARG A 28 2.54 6.96 -12.58
CA ARG A 28 1.55 5.94 -12.22
C ARG A 28 1.77 5.44 -10.80
N MET A 29 0.70 5.34 -10.02
CA MET A 29 0.72 4.68 -8.72
C MET A 29 -0.05 3.36 -8.76
N VAL A 30 0.54 2.32 -8.20
CA VAL A 30 -0.15 1.09 -7.79
C VAL A 30 -0.33 1.13 -6.28
N SER A 31 -1.57 1.32 -5.82
CA SER A 31 -1.87 1.53 -4.40
C SER A 31 -2.40 0.28 -3.71
N GLY A 32 -3.69 0.13 -3.57
CA GLY A 32 -4.30 -0.98 -2.84
C GLY A 32 -5.56 -1.51 -3.47
N PRO A 33 -6.16 -2.54 -2.87
CA PRO A 33 -7.41 -3.08 -3.36
C PRO A 33 -8.56 -2.08 -3.26
N SER A 34 -9.49 -2.13 -4.21
CA SER A 34 -10.81 -1.51 -4.03
C SER A 34 -11.47 -2.08 -2.76
N GLY A 35 -12.16 -1.23 -2.00
CA GLY A 35 -12.66 -1.59 -0.67
C GLY A 35 -11.60 -1.54 0.44
N GLY A 36 -10.31 -1.35 0.11
CA GLY A 36 -9.22 -1.15 1.06
C GLY A 36 -8.91 0.32 1.34
N SER A 37 -8.07 0.60 2.33
CA SER A 37 -7.73 1.97 2.73
C SER A 37 -6.72 2.64 1.81
N TRP A 38 -5.85 1.89 1.15
CA TRP A 38 -4.79 2.45 0.30
C TRP A 38 -5.33 3.04 -1.00
N TYR A 39 -6.42 2.47 -1.56
CA TYR A 39 -6.95 2.92 -2.84
C TYR A 39 -7.43 4.38 -2.82
N PRO A 40 -8.34 4.79 -1.89
CA PRO A 40 -8.77 6.18 -1.81
C PRO A 40 -7.64 7.14 -1.37
N LEU A 41 -6.72 6.70 -0.49
CA LEU A 41 -5.55 7.49 -0.13
C LEU A 41 -4.61 7.68 -1.32
N GLY A 42 -4.32 6.62 -2.08
CA GLY A 42 -3.51 6.69 -3.29
C GLY A 42 -4.11 7.63 -4.33
N ALA A 43 -5.42 7.56 -4.56
CA ALA A 43 -6.12 8.48 -5.45
C ALA A 43 -5.96 9.94 -5.01
N LYS A 44 -6.11 10.23 -3.70
CA LYS A 44 -5.93 11.59 -3.19
C LYS A 44 -4.49 12.08 -3.25
N ILE A 45 -3.52 11.20 -2.97
CA ILE A 45 -2.09 11.54 -3.11
C ILE A 45 -1.78 11.90 -4.56
N MET A 46 -2.22 11.07 -5.52
CA MET A 46 -1.95 11.32 -6.93
C MET A 46 -2.65 12.58 -7.44
N GLN A 47 -3.89 12.85 -7.02
CA GLN A 47 -4.57 14.11 -7.29
C GLN A 47 -3.75 15.32 -6.80
N VAL A 48 -3.26 15.28 -5.56
CA VAL A 48 -2.47 16.39 -4.99
C VAL A 48 -1.15 16.58 -5.72
N LEU A 49 -0.50 15.49 -6.12
CA LEU A 49 0.74 15.57 -6.91
C LEU A 49 0.47 16.16 -8.30
N ASP A 50 -0.59 15.72 -8.98
CA ASP A 50 -1.03 16.23 -10.28
C ASP A 50 -1.30 17.74 -10.27
N GLU A 51 -1.96 18.21 -9.22
CA GLU A 51 -2.33 19.62 -9.04
C GLU A 51 -1.17 20.55 -8.67
N LYS A 52 -0.09 20.01 -8.06
CA LYS A 52 0.92 20.82 -7.36
C LYS A 52 2.37 20.54 -7.74
N VAL A 53 2.63 19.54 -8.56
CA VAL A 53 3.95 19.27 -9.12
C VAL A 53 3.91 19.54 -10.61
N ASP A 54 4.66 20.56 -11.04
CA ASP A 54 4.66 20.97 -12.45
C ASP A 54 5.25 19.87 -13.35
N GLY A 55 4.67 19.74 -14.54
CA GLY A 55 5.17 18.89 -15.62
C GLY A 55 4.92 17.39 -15.43
N ILE A 56 3.95 17.04 -14.58
CA ILE A 56 3.48 15.65 -14.47
C ILE A 56 1.98 15.52 -14.72
N SER A 57 1.55 14.34 -15.14
CA SER A 57 0.18 13.85 -15.05
C SER A 57 0.16 12.53 -14.33
N THR A 58 -0.93 12.22 -13.63
CA THR A 58 -0.94 11.12 -12.70
C THR A 58 -2.08 10.13 -12.90
N SER A 59 -1.88 8.89 -12.44
CA SER A 59 -2.96 7.91 -12.30
C SER A 59 -2.77 7.03 -11.07
N ASN A 60 -3.88 6.48 -10.55
CA ASN A 60 -3.87 5.52 -9.46
C ASN A 60 -4.62 4.26 -9.85
N THR A 61 -4.00 3.10 -9.62
CA THR A 61 -4.60 1.80 -9.92
C THR A 61 -4.58 0.88 -8.70
N SER A 62 -5.41 -0.18 -8.76
CA SER A 62 -5.49 -1.18 -7.71
C SER A 62 -4.24 -2.06 -7.68
N GLY A 63 -3.76 -2.38 -6.47
CA GLY A 63 -2.60 -3.23 -6.25
C GLY A 63 -2.62 -3.95 -4.91
N GLY A 64 -1.45 -4.40 -4.43
CA GLY A 64 -1.37 -5.11 -3.14
C GLY A 64 0.03 -5.55 -2.75
N GLY A 65 0.87 -4.66 -2.28
CA GLY A 65 2.17 -4.91 -1.67
C GLY A 65 3.17 -5.65 -2.58
N ILE A 66 3.13 -6.97 -2.66
CA ILE A 66 4.04 -7.77 -3.50
C ILE A 66 3.91 -7.39 -4.97
N SER A 67 2.69 -7.33 -5.50
CA SER A 67 2.46 -6.94 -6.90
C SER A 67 2.95 -5.52 -7.18
N ASN A 68 2.87 -4.64 -6.21
CA ASN A 68 3.30 -3.26 -6.36
C ASN A 68 4.82 -3.13 -6.43
N VAL A 69 5.55 -3.87 -5.58
CA VAL A 69 7.02 -3.94 -5.67
C VAL A 69 7.47 -4.48 -7.03
N LEU A 70 6.77 -5.50 -7.56
CA LEU A 70 7.06 -6.04 -8.89
C LEU A 70 6.78 -5.01 -10.00
N ALA A 71 5.64 -4.30 -9.92
CA ALA A 71 5.26 -3.28 -10.89
C ALA A 71 6.24 -2.10 -10.89
N VAL A 72 6.64 -1.61 -9.71
CA VAL A 72 7.63 -0.53 -9.61
C VAL A 72 8.97 -0.98 -10.13
N ASN A 73 9.46 -2.16 -9.73
CA ASN A 73 10.74 -2.66 -10.24
C ASN A 73 10.74 -2.90 -11.76
N GLY A 74 9.59 -3.26 -12.34
CA GLY A 74 9.45 -3.51 -13.79
C GLY A 74 9.23 -2.25 -14.62
N GLY A 75 9.06 -1.07 -13.99
CA GLY A 75 8.72 0.17 -14.69
C GLY A 75 7.25 0.24 -15.15
N ASP A 76 6.38 -0.66 -14.65
CA ASP A 76 4.95 -0.61 -14.92
C ASP A 76 4.24 0.48 -14.09
N ALA A 77 4.89 0.93 -13.02
CA ALA A 77 4.47 2.05 -12.19
C ALA A 77 5.68 2.78 -11.61
N GLU A 78 5.54 4.08 -11.40
CA GLU A 78 6.56 4.95 -10.81
C GLU A 78 6.53 4.92 -9.29
N ILE A 79 5.34 4.73 -8.71
CA ILE A 79 5.10 4.73 -7.26
C ILE A 79 4.33 3.46 -6.88
N GLY A 80 4.71 2.83 -5.78
CA GLY A 80 4.02 1.67 -5.23
C GLY A 80 3.79 1.78 -3.74
N TRP A 81 2.60 1.36 -3.28
CA TRP A 81 2.34 1.21 -1.86
C TRP A 81 2.65 -0.22 -1.41
N SER A 82 3.45 -0.39 -0.37
CA SER A 82 3.85 -1.71 0.10
C SER A 82 3.98 -1.75 1.64
N TYR A 83 4.68 -2.74 2.13
CA TYR A 83 5.06 -2.88 3.53
C TYR A 83 6.57 -2.97 3.63
N ALA A 84 7.16 -2.43 4.69
CA ALA A 84 8.62 -2.34 4.84
C ALA A 84 9.31 -3.70 4.64
N HIS A 85 8.83 -4.78 5.32
CA HIS A 85 9.39 -6.12 5.16
C HIS A 85 9.18 -6.70 3.74
N THR A 86 8.07 -6.36 3.06
CA THR A 86 7.79 -6.82 1.69
C THR A 86 8.74 -6.13 0.71
N SER A 87 8.95 -4.83 0.86
CA SER A 87 9.91 -4.07 0.06
C SER A 87 11.33 -4.60 0.25
N TYR A 88 11.72 -4.90 1.51
CA TYR A 88 13.00 -5.54 1.79
C TYR A 88 13.13 -6.92 1.13
N ASN A 89 12.13 -7.79 1.31
CA ASN A 89 12.14 -9.12 0.70
C ASN A 89 12.20 -9.04 -0.83
N GLY A 90 11.48 -8.10 -1.43
CA GLY A 90 11.57 -7.82 -2.86
C GLY A 90 12.99 -7.41 -3.26
N TYR A 91 13.54 -6.42 -2.58
CA TYR A 91 14.86 -5.88 -2.88
C TYR A 91 15.97 -6.95 -2.87
N VAL A 92 15.92 -7.88 -1.90
CA VAL A 92 16.91 -8.96 -1.77
C VAL A 92 16.51 -10.29 -2.44
N GLY A 93 15.32 -10.38 -3.06
CA GLY A 93 14.84 -11.60 -3.73
C GLY A 93 14.48 -12.73 -2.78
N LYS A 94 13.79 -12.44 -1.67
CA LYS A 94 13.38 -13.43 -0.67
C LYS A 94 11.85 -13.57 -0.58
N GLY A 95 11.40 -14.56 0.18
CA GLY A 95 9.98 -14.82 0.45
C GLY A 95 9.20 -15.18 -0.81
N LYS A 96 8.25 -14.36 -1.21
CA LYS A 96 7.43 -14.57 -2.42
C LYS A 96 8.06 -14.03 -3.71
N PHE A 97 9.27 -13.50 -3.65
CA PHE A 97 9.99 -13.01 -4.83
C PHE A 97 11.01 -14.04 -5.30
N SER A 98 10.92 -14.45 -6.57
CA SER A 98 11.81 -15.43 -7.20
C SER A 98 13.20 -14.87 -7.52
N LYS A 99 13.31 -13.52 -7.59
CA LYS A 99 14.56 -12.78 -7.85
C LYS A 99 14.52 -11.43 -7.16
N ALA A 100 15.70 -10.84 -6.94
CA ALA A 100 15.83 -9.49 -6.42
C ALA A 100 15.10 -8.46 -7.29
N GLN A 101 14.57 -7.42 -6.65
CA GLN A 101 13.90 -6.28 -7.25
C GLN A 101 14.73 -5.01 -6.94
N PRO A 102 15.91 -4.82 -7.57
CA PRO A 102 16.89 -3.80 -7.15
C PRO A 102 16.51 -2.37 -7.56
N ASP A 103 15.48 -2.21 -8.39
CA ASP A 103 15.09 -0.91 -8.93
C ASP A 103 14.07 -0.16 -8.07
N VAL A 104 13.63 -0.75 -6.96
CA VAL A 104 12.80 -0.06 -5.97
C VAL A 104 13.63 0.76 -4.99
N ARG A 105 13.12 1.94 -4.63
CA ARG A 105 13.69 2.82 -3.61
C ARG A 105 12.64 3.20 -2.58
N HIS A 106 13.08 3.37 -1.33
CA HIS A 106 12.20 3.87 -0.28
C HIS A 106 11.84 5.33 -0.53
N PHE A 107 10.54 5.64 -0.42
CA PHE A 107 10.04 7.00 -0.47
C PHE A 107 9.63 7.47 0.93
N ALA A 108 8.71 6.78 1.60
CA ALA A 108 8.23 7.13 2.94
C ALA A 108 7.72 5.92 3.72
N THR A 109 8.02 5.87 5.01
CA THR A 109 7.32 5.03 5.98
C THR A 109 6.04 5.73 6.42
N LEU A 110 4.96 4.97 6.54
CA LEU A 110 3.63 5.47 6.84
C LEU A 110 3.12 4.88 8.16
N TYR A 111 1.86 4.51 8.22
CA TYR A 111 1.22 3.93 9.39
C TYR A 111 1.30 2.40 9.40
N PRO A 112 1.18 1.73 10.55
CA PRO A 112 1.04 0.28 10.60
C PRO A 112 -0.36 -0.17 10.14
N ALA A 113 -0.41 -1.22 9.32
CA ALA A 113 -1.64 -1.95 9.03
C ALA A 113 -1.79 -3.10 10.02
N MET A 114 -3.04 -3.39 10.42
CA MET A 114 -3.39 -4.48 11.33
C MET A 114 -4.02 -5.63 10.57
N PHE A 115 -3.68 -6.85 10.95
CA PHE A 115 -4.29 -8.05 10.39
C PHE A 115 -5.64 -8.28 11.05
N GLN A 116 -6.69 -8.19 10.27
CA GLN A 116 -8.07 -8.29 10.75
C GLN A 116 -8.69 -9.54 10.14
N VAL A 117 -9.33 -10.33 10.98
CA VAL A 117 -9.97 -11.59 10.60
C VAL A 117 -11.39 -11.58 11.12
N ALA A 118 -12.34 -11.65 10.20
CA ALA A 118 -13.75 -11.66 10.52
C ALA A 118 -14.44 -12.97 10.07
N VAL A 119 -15.40 -13.37 10.87
CA VAL A 119 -16.31 -14.49 10.59
C VAL A 119 -17.74 -14.04 10.85
N PRO A 120 -18.78 -14.68 10.25
CA PRO A 120 -20.16 -14.43 10.62
C PRO A 120 -20.37 -14.58 12.13
N LYS A 121 -21.22 -13.72 12.73
CA LYS A 121 -21.43 -13.66 14.19
C LYS A 121 -21.71 -15.02 14.82
N ASN A 122 -22.51 -15.84 14.13
CA ASN A 122 -22.94 -17.17 14.60
C ASN A 122 -22.02 -18.31 14.13
N SER A 123 -20.86 -18.01 13.53
CA SER A 123 -19.90 -19.03 13.06
C SER A 123 -19.40 -19.91 14.20
N SER A 124 -19.19 -21.18 13.93
CA SER A 124 -18.54 -22.14 14.84
C SER A 124 -17.03 -21.91 14.95
N ILE A 125 -16.41 -21.21 14.00
CA ILE A 125 -14.99 -20.89 13.98
C ILE A 125 -14.68 -19.88 15.09
N LYS A 126 -13.98 -20.26 16.13
CA LYS A 126 -13.61 -19.42 17.29
C LYS A 126 -12.16 -18.97 17.28
N THR A 127 -11.27 -19.77 16.69
CA THR A 127 -9.84 -19.58 16.65
C THR A 127 -9.29 -19.85 15.26
N PHE A 128 -8.03 -19.51 15.01
CA PHE A 128 -7.37 -19.88 13.75
C PHE A 128 -7.25 -21.39 13.56
N ALA A 129 -7.17 -22.17 14.65
CA ALA A 129 -7.08 -23.63 14.57
C ALA A 129 -8.37 -24.28 13.98
N ASP A 130 -9.51 -23.60 14.08
CA ASP A 130 -10.80 -24.10 13.58
C ASP A 130 -10.92 -23.91 12.05
N MET A 131 -9.96 -23.24 11.41
CA MET A 131 -10.04 -22.89 9.98
C MET A 131 -9.59 -24.00 9.03
N LYS A 132 -9.29 -25.21 9.53
CA LYS A 132 -8.73 -26.32 8.73
C LYS A 132 -9.59 -26.76 7.54
N ALA A 133 -10.89 -26.55 7.62
CA ALA A 133 -11.86 -26.92 6.57
C ALA A 133 -12.74 -25.72 6.18
N ALA A 134 -12.33 -24.49 6.52
CA ALA A 134 -13.12 -23.29 6.27
C ALA A 134 -12.98 -22.80 4.82
N ASN A 135 -14.02 -22.14 4.31
CA ASN A 135 -13.94 -21.36 3.08
C ASN A 135 -13.37 -19.99 3.42
N ILE A 136 -12.11 -19.72 3.08
CA ILE A 136 -11.44 -18.48 3.44
C ILE A 136 -11.22 -17.55 2.25
N SER A 137 -11.19 -16.23 2.51
CA SER A 137 -10.73 -15.23 1.55
C SER A 137 -9.63 -14.38 2.18
N PRO A 138 -8.34 -14.66 1.85
CA PRO A 138 -7.20 -13.90 2.34
C PRO A 138 -6.78 -12.73 1.42
N GLY A 139 -7.50 -12.52 0.31
CA GLY A 139 -7.16 -11.59 -0.76
C GLY A 139 -6.46 -12.23 -1.95
N LYS A 140 -6.11 -11.44 -2.97
CA LYS A 140 -5.49 -11.95 -4.21
C LYS A 140 -4.11 -12.55 -3.96
N ALA A 141 -3.74 -13.59 -4.71
CA ALA A 141 -2.54 -14.42 -4.49
C ALA A 141 -1.21 -13.63 -4.40
N LYS A 142 -1.08 -12.53 -5.16
CA LYS A 142 0.13 -11.67 -5.16
C LYS A 142 0.03 -10.47 -4.20
N TRP A 143 -0.88 -10.51 -3.23
CA TRP A 143 -0.95 -9.48 -2.21
C TRP A 143 -0.17 -9.88 -0.96
N THR A 144 0.45 -8.91 -0.31
CA THR A 144 1.16 -9.15 0.96
C THR A 144 0.20 -9.64 2.05
N GLY A 145 -1.05 -9.16 2.08
CA GLY A 145 -2.07 -9.63 3.03
C GLY A 145 -2.30 -11.13 2.94
N THR A 146 -2.31 -11.70 1.74
CA THR A 146 -2.44 -13.14 1.51
C THR A 146 -1.21 -13.92 2.02
N ALA A 147 0.00 -13.42 1.73
CA ALA A 147 1.23 -14.03 2.25
C ALA A 147 1.30 -13.93 3.79
N PHE A 148 0.76 -12.86 4.36
CA PHE A 148 0.65 -12.65 5.79
C PHE A 148 -0.32 -13.67 6.42
N ALA A 149 -1.52 -13.82 5.85
CA ALA A 149 -2.50 -14.82 6.25
C ALA A 149 -1.92 -16.25 6.20
N GLU A 150 -1.23 -16.61 5.12
CA GLU A 150 -0.56 -17.91 4.95
C GLU A 150 0.49 -18.15 6.05
N SER A 151 1.31 -17.15 6.35
CA SER A 151 2.34 -17.23 7.41
C SER A 151 1.70 -17.42 8.79
N ILE A 152 0.63 -16.72 9.10
CA ILE A 152 -0.11 -16.85 10.36
C ILE A 152 -0.74 -18.23 10.47
N LEU A 153 -1.50 -18.67 9.47
CA LEU A 153 -2.12 -20.01 9.47
C LEU A 153 -1.08 -21.11 9.63
N LYS A 154 0.08 -20.97 8.98
CA LYS A 154 1.19 -21.92 9.12
C LYS A 154 1.68 -22.04 10.57
N SER A 155 1.68 -20.96 11.35
CA SER A 155 2.03 -21.03 12.78
C SER A 155 1.02 -21.81 13.63
N TYR A 156 -0.19 -22.02 13.12
CA TYR A 156 -1.22 -22.89 13.67
C TYR A 156 -1.21 -24.30 13.05
N GLY A 157 -0.20 -24.63 12.24
CA GLY A 157 -0.07 -25.92 11.57
C GLY A 157 -1.07 -26.12 10.42
N ILE A 158 -1.51 -25.03 9.79
CA ILE A 158 -2.50 -25.05 8.70
C ILE A 158 -1.87 -24.38 7.46
N SER A 159 -1.81 -25.10 6.34
CA SER A 159 -1.51 -24.53 5.04
C SER A 159 -2.79 -24.32 4.22
N PHE A 160 -2.72 -23.50 3.17
CA PHE A 160 -3.82 -23.37 2.21
C PHE A 160 -4.16 -24.71 1.53
N ASP A 161 -3.17 -25.57 1.35
CA ASP A 161 -3.40 -26.90 0.78
C ASP A 161 -4.09 -27.85 1.79
N ASP A 162 -3.80 -27.73 3.09
CA ASP A 162 -4.53 -28.48 4.13
C ASP A 162 -5.99 -28.07 4.17
N ILE A 163 -6.30 -26.77 4.05
CA ILE A 163 -7.67 -26.29 3.96
C ILE A 163 -8.42 -26.96 2.80
N LYS A 164 -7.81 -26.97 1.60
CA LYS A 164 -8.42 -27.59 0.41
C LYS A 164 -8.58 -29.11 0.57
N LYS A 165 -7.59 -29.81 1.12
CA LYS A 165 -7.65 -31.25 1.39
C LYS A 165 -8.74 -31.64 2.37
N ASN A 166 -9.07 -30.74 3.31
CA ASN A 166 -10.14 -30.96 4.29
C ASN A 166 -11.53 -30.47 3.82
N GLY A 167 -11.68 -30.12 2.54
CA GLY A 167 -12.95 -29.72 1.93
C GLY A 167 -13.27 -28.22 1.98
N GLY A 168 -12.40 -27.39 2.53
CA GLY A 168 -12.53 -25.93 2.46
C GLY A 168 -12.00 -25.35 1.14
N THR A 169 -12.15 -24.03 0.99
CA THR A 169 -11.68 -23.27 -0.18
C THR A 169 -10.79 -22.11 0.20
N VAL A 170 -9.91 -21.71 -0.71
CA VAL A 170 -9.10 -20.48 -0.59
C VAL A 170 -9.42 -19.58 -1.77
N ASN A 171 -10.18 -18.53 -1.52
CA ASN A 171 -10.73 -17.64 -2.54
C ASN A 171 -9.81 -16.42 -2.70
N HIS A 172 -9.01 -16.41 -3.76
CA HIS A 172 -8.07 -15.33 -4.06
C HIS A 172 -8.73 -14.18 -4.83
N VAL A 173 -9.60 -13.44 -4.16
CA VAL A 173 -10.40 -12.34 -4.73
C VAL A 173 -10.10 -10.99 -4.04
N SER A 174 -10.66 -9.89 -4.55
CA SER A 174 -10.54 -8.57 -3.92
C SER A 174 -11.35 -8.48 -2.63
N TYR A 175 -11.11 -7.43 -1.82
CA TYR A 175 -11.88 -7.24 -0.58
C TYR A 175 -13.37 -7.00 -0.84
N THR A 176 -13.71 -6.26 -1.90
CA THR A 176 -15.11 -6.04 -2.30
C THR A 176 -15.79 -7.36 -2.70
N GLU A 177 -15.11 -8.20 -3.48
CA GLU A 177 -15.62 -9.53 -3.84
C GLU A 177 -15.72 -10.43 -2.61
N SER A 178 -14.78 -10.36 -1.66
CA SER A 178 -14.85 -11.10 -0.39
C SER A 178 -16.08 -10.72 0.45
N VAL A 179 -16.45 -9.44 0.45
CA VAL A 179 -17.68 -8.97 1.11
C VAL A 179 -18.91 -9.60 0.49
N ALA A 180 -19.00 -9.61 -0.85
CA ALA A 180 -20.10 -10.25 -1.55
C ALA A 180 -20.18 -11.76 -1.22
N LEU A 181 -19.05 -12.48 -1.34
CA LEU A 181 -18.98 -13.90 -1.03
C LEU A 181 -19.38 -14.21 0.42
N MET A 182 -19.03 -13.36 1.40
CA MET A 182 -19.43 -13.57 2.80
C MET A 182 -20.92 -13.32 3.00
N LYS A 183 -21.50 -12.29 2.38
CA LYS A 183 -22.94 -12.02 2.41
C LYS A 183 -23.77 -13.16 1.81
N ASP A 184 -23.25 -13.77 0.75
CA ASP A 184 -23.89 -14.89 0.05
C ASP A 184 -23.62 -16.26 0.73
N GLY A 185 -22.83 -16.28 1.82
CA GLY A 185 -22.49 -17.50 2.55
C GLY A 185 -21.49 -18.42 1.83
N HIS A 186 -20.76 -17.92 0.86
CA HIS A 186 -19.75 -18.68 0.09
C HIS A 186 -18.36 -18.70 0.78
N ILE A 187 -18.11 -17.82 1.71
CA ILE A 187 -16.92 -17.87 2.57
C ILE A 187 -17.29 -17.77 4.05
N ASP A 188 -16.51 -18.45 4.87
CA ASP A 188 -16.65 -18.48 6.34
C ASP A 188 -15.74 -17.45 7.01
N VAL A 189 -14.62 -17.08 6.35
CA VAL A 189 -13.57 -16.22 6.93
C VAL A 189 -13.10 -15.20 5.90
N PHE A 190 -13.16 -13.93 6.28
CA PHE A 190 -12.52 -12.84 5.53
C PHE A 190 -11.30 -12.30 6.30
N MET A 191 -10.17 -12.19 5.62
CA MET A 191 -8.90 -11.75 6.18
C MET A 191 -8.34 -10.55 5.40
N ALA A 192 -7.89 -9.52 6.11
CA ALA A 192 -7.25 -8.36 5.49
C ALA A 192 -6.18 -7.75 6.40
N ALA A 193 -5.06 -7.34 5.82
CA ALA A 193 -4.07 -6.48 6.46
C ALA A 193 -4.29 -5.05 5.99
N THR A 194 -4.82 -4.17 6.86
CA THR A 194 -5.26 -2.82 6.47
C THR A 194 -5.38 -1.90 7.69
N SER A 195 -5.62 -0.60 7.48
CA SER A 195 -5.93 0.34 8.57
C SER A 195 -7.31 0.07 9.16
N MET A 196 -7.57 0.60 10.34
CA MET A 196 -8.86 0.53 11.04
C MET A 196 -9.46 1.94 11.23
N PRO A 197 -10.80 2.08 11.18
CA PRO A 197 -11.76 1.11 10.63
C PRO A 197 -11.63 1.01 9.10
N GLN A 198 -12.01 -0.16 8.54
CA GLN A 198 -11.91 -0.45 7.12
C GLN A 198 -13.30 -0.72 6.53
N ALA A 199 -13.58 -0.16 5.34
CA ALA A 199 -14.92 -0.11 4.75
C ALA A 199 -15.59 -1.48 4.59
N SER A 200 -14.84 -2.50 4.12
CA SER A 200 -15.40 -3.85 3.93
C SER A 200 -15.85 -4.50 5.24
N PHE A 201 -15.13 -4.27 6.36
CA PHE A 201 -15.56 -4.79 7.66
C PHE A 201 -16.76 -4.01 8.19
N LEU A 202 -16.80 -2.67 8.04
CA LEU A 202 -17.97 -1.87 8.40
C LEU A 202 -19.22 -2.32 7.64
N GLU A 203 -19.08 -2.62 6.34
CA GLU A 203 -20.19 -3.15 5.54
C GLU A 203 -20.68 -4.50 6.05
N LEU A 204 -19.76 -5.38 6.45
CA LEU A 204 -20.09 -6.71 6.99
C LEU A 204 -20.66 -6.67 8.41
N GLU A 205 -20.43 -5.60 9.19
CA GLU A 205 -21.10 -5.41 10.49
C GLU A 205 -22.60 -5.31 10.36
N HIS A 206 -23.09 -4.71 9.26
CA HIS A 206 -24.52 -4.59 9.00
C HIS A 206 -25.12 -5.86 8.40
N SER A 207 -24.39 -6.59 7.55
CA SER A 207 -24.83 -7.83 6.93
C SER A 207 -23.63 -8.65 6.44
N PRO A 208 -23.48 -9.91 6.88
CA PRO A 208 -24.37 -10.76 7.69
C PRO A 208 -24.24 -10.60 9.21
N CYS A 209 -23.67 -9.52 9.71
CA CYS A 209 -23.16 -9.31 11.07
C CYS A 209 -21.97 -10.23 11.37
N ILE A 210 -20.85 -9.62 11.72
CA ILE A 210 -19.59 -10.33 11.95
C ILE A 210 -19.11 -10.22 13.40
N ARG A 211 -18.13 -11.03 13.73
CA ARG A 211 -17.23 -10.86 14.85
C ARG A 211 -15.80 -11.09 14.40
N PHE A 212 -14.86 -10.53 15.15
CA PHE A 212 -13.43 -10.66 14.87
C PHE A 212 -12.80 -11.82 15.65
N ILE A 213 -11.71 -12.37 15.09
CA ILE A 213 -10.86 -13.38 15.73
C ILE A 213 -9.48 -12.76 15.99
N GLY A 214 -9.05 -12.79 17.24
CA GLY A 214 -7.73 -12.36 17.68
C GLY A 214 -6.77 -13.50 17.94
N MET A 215 -5.61 -13.14 18.45
CA MET A 215 -4.53 -14.08 18.79
C MET A 215 -4.17 -13.95 20.27
N SER A 216 -3.73 -15.04 20.90
CA SER A 216 -3.16 -14.98 22.24
C SER A 216 -1.79 -14.28 22.22
N ALA A 217 -1.40 -13.64 23.33
CA ALA A 217 -0.10 -12.99 23.47
C ALA A 217 1.06 -13.97 23.15
N THR A 218 0.99 -15.20 23.68
CA THR A 218 2.01 -16.23 23.40
C THR A 218 2.14 -16.54 21.92
N LYS A 219 1.02 -16.64 21.19
CA LYS A 219 1.05 -16.92 19.74
C LYS A 219 1.57 -15.72 18.96
N LEU A 220 1.25 -14.50 19.37
CA LEU A 220 1.81 -13.29 18.78
C LEU A 220 3.32 -13.23 18.90
N ASP A 221 3.86 -13.47 20.10
CA ASP A 221 5.31 -13.48 20.35
C ASP A 221 6.03 -14.54 19.51
N GLU A 222 5.46 -15.76 19.40
CA GLU A 222 5.98 -16.84 18.55
C GLU A 222 6.06 -16.39 17.09
N ILE A 223 4.98 -15.83 16.56
CA ILE A 223 4.91 -15.41 15.15
C ILE A 223 5.87 -14.25 14.86
N ILE A 224 5.92 -13.25 15.72
CA ILE A 224 6.81 -12.09 15.58
C ILE A 224 8.27 -12.52 15.61
N LYS A 225 8.63 -13.41 16.54
CA LYS A 225 10.00 -13.96 16.64
C LYS A 225 10.42 -14.70 15.37
N ALA A 226 9.49 -15.43 14.75
CA ALA A 226 9.75 -16.18 13.53
C ALA A 226 9.73 -15.32 12.25
N ASN A 227 9.15 -14.11 12.30
CA ASN A 227 8.94 -13.25 11.13
C ASN A 227 9.41 -11.81 11.42
N PRO A 228 10.71 -11.52 11.29
CA PRO A 228 11.22 -10.16 11.42
C PRO A 228 10.50 -9.18 10.49
N GLY A 229 10.01 -8.06 11.04
CA GLY A 229 9.20 -7.07 10.34
C GLY A 229 7.70 -7.15 10.63
N TYR A 230 7.24 -8.19 11.34
CA TYR A 230 5.92 -8.18 11.97
C TYR A 230 6.03 -7.48 13.33
N ILE A 231 4.97 -6.78 13.71
CA ILE A 231 4.90 -6.05 14.97
C ILE A 231 3.65 -6.46 15.76
N PRO A 232 3.66 -6.35 17.10
CA PRO A 232 2.44 -6.52 17.86
C PRO A 232 1.43 -5.45 17.46
N GLY A 233 0.16 -5.85 17.37
CA GLY A 233 -0.95 -5.00 17.01
C GLY A 233 -2.13 -5.19 17.95
N MET A 234 -3.01 -4.23 17.97
CA MET A 234 -4.25 -4.27 18.71
C MET A 234 -5.36 -3.60 17.92
N MET A 235 -6.53 -4.21 17.93
CA MET A 235 -7.79 -3.62 17.48
C MET A 235 -8.49 -3.09 18.73
N PRO A 236 -8.60 -1.75 18.92
CA PRO A 236 -9.19 -1.19 20.12
C PRO A 236 -10.70 -1.48 20.19
N LYS A 237 -11.22 -1.70 21.39
CA LYS A 237 -12.66 -1.74 21.66
C LYS A 237 -13.36 -0.56 20.99
N GLY A 238 -14.47 -0.85 20.31
CA GLY A 238 -15.31 0.18 19.68
C GLY A 238 -14.77 0.73 18.35
N VAL A 239 -13.61 0.27 17.84
CA VAL A 239 -13.17 0.62 16.48
C VAL A 239 -14.12 0.05 15.42
N TYR A 240 -14.82 -1.02 15.77
CA TYR A 240 -15.97 -1.61 15.11
C TYR A 240 -17.07 -1.83 16.14
N GLU A 241 -18.35 -1.72 15.76
CA GLU A 241 -19.49 -1.93 16.66
C GLU A 241 -19.52 -3.36 17.25
N SER A 242 -19.11 -4.33 16.43
CA SER A 242 -19.02 -5.75 16.80
C SER A 242 -17.84 -6.08 17.73
N LEU A 243 -16.95 -5.12 17.99
CA LEU A 243 -15.75 -5.31 18.82
C LEU A 243 -15.96 -4.75 20.24
N GLY A 244 -16.42 -5.62 21.15
CA GLY A 244 -16.77 -5.28 22.55
C GLY A 244 -15.59 -5.15 23.52
N GLU A 245 -14.39 -5.59 23.12
CA GLU A 245 -13.16 -5.57 23.90
C GLU A 245 -11.93 -5.35 23.00
N ASP A 246 -10.79 -5.01 23.59
CA ASP A 246 -9.53 -4.93 22.85
C ASP A 246 -9.13 -6.30 22.33
N LEU A 247 -8.74 -6.39 21.06
CA LEU A 247 -8.37 -7.63 20.41
C LEU A 247 -6.93 -7.60 19.94
N HIS A 248 -6.10 -8.48 20.46
CA HIS A 248 -4.72 -8.62 20.04
C HIS A 248 -4.61 -9.23 18.64
N THR A 249 -3.77 -8.64 17.81
CA THR A 249 -3.50 -9.06 16.44
C THR A 249 -2.06 -8.77 16.05
N LEU A 250 -1.69 -9.05 14.80
CA LEU A 250 -0.42 -8.68 14.21
C LEU A 250 -0.54 -7.41 13.38
N GLY A 251 0.54 -6.62 13.39
CA GLY A 251 0.70 -5.46 12.55
C GLY A 251 1.89 -5.59 11.61
N ILE A 252 1.88 -4.79 10.56
CA ILE A 252 2.98 -4.60 9.61
C ILE A 252 3.06 -3.13 9.21
N VAL A 253 4.27 -2.60 9.14
CA VAL A 253 4.48 -1.19 8.80
C VAL A 253 4.32 -0.97 7.31
N THR A 254 3.48 -0.03 6.91
CA THR A 254 3.30 0.34 5.50
C THR A 254 4.38 1.33 5.05
N ASN A 255 4.76 1.24 3.80
CA ASN A 255 5.64 2.21 3.15
C ASN A 255 5.22 2.50 1.71
N MET A 256 5.75 3.59 1.18
CA MET A 256 5.73 3.88 -0.25
C MET A 256 7.12 3.67 -0.83
N VAL A 257 7.16 3.11 -2.01
CA VAL A 257 8.38 2.93 -2.81
C VAL A 257 8.22 3.61 -4.16
N VAL A 258 9.35 4.03 -4.74
CA VAL A 258 9.42 4.64 -6.07
C VAL A 258 10.45 3.94 -6.93
N HIS A 259 10.34 4.07 -8.25
CA HIS A 259 11.33 3.54 -9.17
C HIS A 259 12.63 4.35 -9.10
N LYS A 260 13.78 3.68 -9.12
CA LYS A 260 15.11 4.30 -8.96
C LYS A 260 15.48 5.33 -10.04
N ASP A 261 14.90 5.20 -11.24
CA ASP A 261 15.24 6.03 -12.40
C ASP A 261 14.35 7.27 -12.54
N LEU A 262 13.44 7.51 -11.59
CA LEU A 262 12.81 8.84 -11.48
C LEU A 262 13.87 9.89 -11.21
N SER A 263 13.75 11.07 -11.81
CA SER A 263 14.72 12.13 -11.57
C SER A 263 14.70 12.59 -10.11
N ASP A 264 15.88 12.93 -9.58
CA ASP A 264 16.02 13.38 -8.20
C ASP A 264 15.17 14.62 -7.91
N ASP A 265 15.09 15.55 -8.87
CA ASP A 265 14.28 16.78 -8.72
C ASP A 265 12.78 16.47 -8.71
N LEU A 266 12.32 15.52 -9.53
CA LEU A 266 10.92 15.11 -9.51
C LEU A 266 10.55 14.49 -8.16
N VAL A 267 11.34 13.52 -7.68
CA VAL A 267 11.05 12.84 -6.40
C VAL A 267 11.20 13.80 -5.22
N TYR A 268 12.13 14.75 -5.28
CA TYR A 268 12.27 15.83 -4.28
C TYR A 268 11.00 16.70 -4.25
N ASN A 269 10.49 17.15 -5.40
CA ASN A 269 9.28 17.97 -5.49
C ASN A 269 8.03 17.18 -5.02
N MET A 270 7.90 15.92 -5.43
CA MET A 270 6.84 15.04 -4.93
C MET A 270 6.88 14.89 -3.40
N CYS A 271 8.07 14.73 -2.82
CA CYS A 271 8.24 14.64 -1.37
C CYS A 271 7.81 15.92 -0.65
N LYS A 272 8.22 17.08 -1.12
CA LYS A 272 7.82 18.39 -0.56
C LYS A 272 6.31 18.58 -0.62
N VAL A 273 5.68 18.32 -1.77
CA VAL A 273 4.23 18.44 -1.97
C VAL A 273 3.48 17.43 -1.10
N PHE A 274 3.94 16.18 -1.03
CA PHE A 274 3.34 15.13 -0.22
C PHE A 274 3.26 15.54 1.26
N TRP A 275 4.36 15.95 1.87
CA TRP A 275 4.37 16.33 3.28
C TRP A 275 3.66 17.66 3.56
N ALA A 276 3.72 18.61 2.66
CA ALA A 276 3.00 19.89 2.79
C ALA A 276 1.46 19.73 2.75
N ASN A 277 0.95 18.64 2.19
CA ASN A 277 -0.49 18.40 2.03
C ASN A 277 -1.03 17.29 2.96
N HIS A 278 -0.35 17.00 4.05
CA HIS A 278 -0.73 15.97 5.04
C HIS A 278 -2.20 16.08 5.49
N ALA A 279 -2.71 17.29 5.72
CA ALA A 279 -4.10 17.51 6.16
C ALA A 279 -5.14 16.94 5.18
N ALA A 280 -4.91 17.08 3.86
CA ALA A 280 -5.80 16.53 2.85
C ALA A 280 -5.90 15.00 2.88
N PHE A 281 -4.85 14.31 3.33
CA PHE A 281 -4.85 12.85 3.47
C PHE A 281 -5.54 12.41 4.76
N VAL A 282 -5.47 13.22 5.83
CA VAL A 282 -6.24 13.01 7.08
C VAL A 282 -7.73 13.04 6.82
N GLU A 283 -8.21 13.93 5.95
CA GLU A 283 -9.62 14.02 5.56
C GLU A 283 -10.12 12.73 4.87
N VAL A 284 -9.26 12.06 4.10
CA VAL A 284 -9.62 10.79 3.44
C VAL A 284 -9.67 9.65 4.44
N LYS A 285 -8.68 9.58 5.35
CA LYS A 285 -8.58 8.50 6.36
C LYS A 285 -7.94 9.00 7.65
N GLY A 286 -8.68 8.89 8.75
CA GLY A 286 -8.23 9.33 10.08
C GLY A 286 -6.93 8.68 10.57
N VAL A 287 -6.59 7.47 10.10
CA VAL A 287 -5.29 6.81 10.41
C VAL A 287 -4.10 7.67 9.99
N TRP A 288 -4.27 8.53 8.99
CA TRP A 288 -3.22 9.43 8.53
C TRP A 288 -2.74 10.43 9.59
N LYS A 289 -3.54 10.70 10.63
CA LYS A 289 -3.13 11.52 11.80
C LYS A 289 -1.88 10.98 12.49
N SER A 290 -1.63 9.67 12.39
CA SER A 290 -0.44 9.01 12.96
C SER A 290 0.80 9.09 12.06
N VAL A 291 0.65 9.44 10.78
CA VAL A 291 1.77 9.58 9.84
C VAL A 291 2.48 10.91 10.14
N LYS A 292 3.75 10.83 10.47
CA LYS A 292 4.58 11.99 10.81
C LYS A 292 5.82 11.99 9.96
N VAL A 293 6.23 13.17 9.51
CA VAL A 293 7.42 13.33 8.67
C VAL A 293 8.69 12.83 9.39
N GLU A 294 8.76 13.03 10.71
CA GLU A 294 9.87 12.61 11.56
C GLU A 294 10.09 11.08 11.53
N ASN A 295 9.04 10.32 11.19
CA ASN A 295 9.07 8.86 11.12
C ASN A 295 9.22 8.33 9.68
N ALA A 296 9.36 9.22 8.71
CA ALA A 296 9.35 8.85 7.28
C ALA A 296 10.43 7.84 6.87
N LEU A 297 11.52 7.79 7.61
CA LEU A 297 12.65 6.88 7.36
C LEU A 297 12.74 5.73 8.37
N ASN A 298 11.83 5.66 9.36
CA ASN A 298 11.84 4.60 10.36
C ASN A 298 11.58 3.23 9.69
N GLY A 299 12.53 2.30 9.88
CA GLY A 299 12.44 0.96 9.29
C GLY A 299 12.61 0.95 7.76
N ALA A 300 13.20 1.98 7.18
CA ALA A 300 13.63 1.97 5.77
C ALA A 300 14.70 0.88 5.59
N ALA A 301 14.31 -0.27 5.06
CA ALA A 301 15.17 -1.45 4.92
C ALA A 301 15.72 -1.64 3.51
N ILE A 302 15.45 -0.68 2.61
CA ILE A 302 15.99 -0.59 1.24
C ILE A 302 16.54 0.81 1.01
N PRO A 303 17.41 1.01 0.00
CA PRO A 303 17.98 2.34 -0.26
C PRO A 303 16.90 3.41 -0.47
N ILE A 304 17.10 4.57 0.13
CA ILE A 304 16.22 5.73 -0.04
C ILE A 304 16.49 6.33 -1.43
N HIS A 305 15.44 6.83 -2.12
CA HIS A 305 15.63 7.56 -3.36
C HIS A 305 16.40 8.86 -3.11
N PRO A 306 17.43 9.23 -3.93
CA PRO A 306 18.26 10.41 -3.66
C PRO A 306 17.43 11.70 -3.56
N GLY A 307 16.42 11.89 -4.41
CA GLY A 307 15.51 13.04 -4.32
C GLY A 307 14.68 13.07 -3.03
N ALA A 308 14.22 11.92 -2.56
CA ALA A 308 13.53 11.82 -1.27
C ALA A 308 14.51 12.13 -0.12
N LYS A 309 15.75 11.60 -0.19
CA LYS A 309 16.77 11.88 0.81
C LYS A 309 17.06 13.39 0.90
N LYS A 310 17.24 14.06 -0.22
CA LYS A 310 17.43 15.53 -0.28
C LYS A 310 16.29 16.28 0.43
N CYS A 311 15.04 15.87 0.18
CA CYS A 311 13.87 16.44 0.83
C CYS A 311 13.89 16.20 2.35
N TYR A 312 14.23 15.02 2.81
CA TYR A 312 14.28 14.68 4.24
C TYR A 312 15.45 15.38 4.95
N ASP A 313 16.59 15.51 4.32
CA ASP A 313 17.73 16.27 4.86
C ASP A 313 17.32 17.73 5.11
N GLU A 314 16.58 18.36 4.18
CA GLU A 314 16.04 19.72 4.31
C GLU A 314 14.97 19.84 5.41
N LEU A 315 14.12 18.81 5.57
CA LEU A 315 13.11 18.74 6.62
C LEU A 315 13.67 18.36 8.00
N GLY A 316 14.98 18.09 8.11
CA GLY A 316 15.65 17.71 9.34
C GLY A 316 15.37 16.30 9.82
N VAL A 317 14.85 15.42 8.92
CA VAL A 317 14.58 14.01 9.22
C VAL A 317 15.87 13.21 9.10
N LYS A 318 16.22 12.49 10.16
CA LYS A 318 17.40 11.61 10.20
C LYS A 318 16.95 10.16 10.05
N GLY A 319 17.58 9.42 9.16
CA GLY A 319 17.40 7.97 8.97
C GLY A 319 18.50 7.17 9.63
#